data_9aa0116828a2601d75b5db7b16059dd1
#
_entry.id   9aa0116828a2601d75b5db7b16059dd1
#
_cell.length_a   1.000
_cell.length_b   1.000
_cell.length_c   1.000
_cell.angle_alpha   90.00
_cell.angle_beta   90.00
_cell.angle_gamma   90.00
#
_symmetry.space_group_name_H-M   'P 1'
#
loop_
_entity.id
_entity.type
_entity.pdbx_description
1 polymer ?
#
loop_
_entity_poly.entity_id
_entity_poly.type
_entity_poly.pdbx_seq_one_letter_code
_entity_poly.pdbx_strand_id
1 'polypeptide(L)'
;TTPMMVEPMDVFTSREYSGEVFVGPAQSGKTDSLIINTVAYTIKVEPMDTMIVCPTMTAGRDFSIRRIDRLHRHSEKIGAMLMGGSDHDNKFDKHYINGMLLTISWPTPTELAGKPIGRIVMTDFDRMPMDVAGDGNPYDLASKRTTTFGSYAMTLAESSPSKPVTDIKWIPRTPHEAPPCEGILALYNRGDKRRWYWPCPKCSSYFEGRFEMLTYERRADQTNLEISETVR
;
A
#
# COMPACT_ATOMS: atom_id res chain seq x y z
N THR A 1 -18.29 -0.72 -0.35
CA THR A 1 -17.37 -1.23 -1.39
C THR A 1 -16.48 -0.10 -1.87
N THR A 2 -15.21 -0.40 -2.15
CA THR A 2 -14.18 0.54 -2.59
C THR A 2 -13.74 0.16 -4.01
N PRO A 3 -14.51 0.54 -5.07
CA PRO A 3 -14.26 0.06 -6.43
C PRO A 3 -12.86 0.41 -6.96
N MET A 4 -12.27 1.51 -6.49
CA MET A 4 -10.91 1.91 -6.82
C MET A 4 -9.82 0.94 -6.32
N MET A 5 -10.17 -0.03 -5.47
CA MET A 5 -9.22 -1.03 -4.96
C MET A 5 -9.24 -2.34 -5.75
N VAL A 6 -10.19 -2.51 -6.66
CA VAL A 6 -10.34 -3.78 -7.42
C VAL A 6 -9.16 -3.99 -8.34
N GLU A 7 -8.86 -3.03 -9.21
CA GLU A 7 -7.73 -3.12 -10.13
C GLU A 7 -6.38 -3.28 -9.41
N PRO A 8 -6.05 -2.50 -8.35
CA PRO A 8 -4.85 -2.75 -7.56
C PRO A 8 -4.77 -4.17 -6.98
N MET A 9 -5.85 -4.72 -6.42
CA MET A 9 -5.84 -6.08 -5.92
C MET A 9 -5.60 -7.13 -7.03
N ASP A 10 -6.15 -6.89 -8.22
CA ASP A 10 -5.95 -7.77 -9.38
C ASP A 10 -4.50 -7.67 -9.91
N VAL A 11 -3.93 -6.46 -9.94
CA VAL A 11 -2.53 -6.23 -10.34
C VAL A 11 -1.55 -6.96 -9.44
N PHE A 12 -1.82 -7.05 -8.13
CA PHE A 12 -0.94 -7.75 -7.19
C PHE A 12 -0.71 -9.22 -7.60
N THR A 13 -1.67 -9.84 -8.24
CA THR A 13 -1.57 -11.24 -8.70
C THR A 13 -1.14 -11.36 -10.17
N SER A 14 -0.92 -10.25 -10.85
CA SER A 14 -0.47 -10.21 -12.24
C SER A 14 0.94 -10.80 -12.40
N ARG A 15 1.21 -11.38 -13.57
CA ARG A 15 2.54 -11.84 -13.96
C ARG A 15 3.27 -10.83 -14.86
N GLU A 16 2.61 -9.72 -15.18
CA GLU A 16 3.13 -8.67 -16.05
C GLU A 16 3.92 -7.61 -15.28
N TYR A 17 3.59 -7.45 -13.99
CA TYR A 17 4.16 -6.43 -13.12
C TYR A 17 4.93 -7.07 -11.97
N SER A 18 6.08 -6.51 -11.64
CA SER A 18 6.91 -6.88 -10.48
C SER A 18 6.84 -5.84 -9.35
N GLY A 19 6.17 -4.73 -9.59
CA GLY A 19 6.00 -3.65 -8.62
C GLY A 19 4.67 -2.96 -8.74
N GLU A 20 4.10 -2.60 -7.61
CA GLU A 20 2.85 -1.86 -7.49
C GLU A 20 3.02 -0.70 -6.52
N VAL A 21 2.57 0.48 -6.91
CA VAL A 21 2.63 1.69 -6.09
C VAL A 21 1.24 2.29 -5.96
N PHE A 22 0.70 2.26 -4.75
CA PHE A 22 -0.62 2.83 -4.48
C PHE A 22 -0.53 4.12 -3.67
N VAL A 23 -1.00 5.20 -4.28
CA VAL A 23 -1.10 6.52 -3.66
C VAL A 23 -2.54 6.80 -3.30
N GLY A 24 -2.85 6.97 -2.03
CA GLY A 24 -4.21 7.22 -1.59
C GLY A 24 -4.29 8.05 -0.31
N PRO A 25 -5.40 8.76 -0.08
CA PRO A 25 -5.59 9.55 1.12
C PRO A 25 -5.64 8.68 2.38
N ALA A 26 -5.46 9.29 3.54
CA ALA A 26 -5.71 8.61 4.81
C ALA A 26 -7.18 8.16 4.89
N GLN A 27 -7.41 7.05 5.61
CA GLN A 27 -8.75 6.46 5.83
C GLN A 27 -9.49 6.01 4.55
N SER A 28 -8.78 5.79 3.45
CA SER A 28 -9.38 5.29 2.19
C SER A 28 -9.56 3.77 2.14
N GLY A 29 -9.24 3.05 3.21
CA GLY A 29 -9.35 1.59 3.27
C GLY A 29 -8.18 0.84 2.63
N LYS A 30 -7.12 1.53 2.17
CA LYS A 30 -6.00 0.93 1.47
C LYS A 30 -5.30 -0.20 2.24
N THR A 31 -5.11 -0.05 3.56
CA THR A 31 -4.48 -1.10 4.38
C THR A 31 -5.30 -2.38 4.39
N ASP A 32 -6.62 -2.29 4.61
CA ASP A 32 -7.48 -3.47 4.66
C ASP A 32 -7.68 -4.08 3.27
N SER A 33 -7.92 -3.26 2.25
CA SER A 33 -8.18 -3.73 0.89
C SER A 33 -6.92 -4.25 0.19
N LEU A 34 -5.81 -3.54 0.26
CA LEU A 34 -4.60 -3.95 -0.44
C LEU A 34 -3.75 -4.89 0.41
N ILE A 35 -3.36 -4.49 1.63
CA ILE A 35 -2.38 -5.25 2.38
C ILE A 35 -3.00 -6.50 3.00
N ILE A 36 -4.11 -6.36 3.74
CA ILE A 36 -4.68 -7.50 4.47
C ILE A 36 -5.30 -8.53 3.51
N ASN A 37 -5.97 -8.09 2.45
CA ASN A 37 -6.48 -9.01 1.43
C ASN A 37 -5.36 -9.71 0.67
N THR A 38 -4.27 -9.01 0.34
CA THR A 38 -3.08 -9.58 -0.28
C THR A 38 -2.45 -10.66 0.60
N VAL A 39 -2.28 -10.39 1.89
CA VAL A 39 -1.77 -11.36 2.86
C VAL A 39 -2.70 -12.58 2.93
N ALA A 40 -4.01 -12.35 3.05
CA ALA A 40 -4.99 -13.44 3.09
C ALA A 40 -4.99 -14.29 1.82
N TYR A 41 -4.91 -13.66 0.65
CA TYR A 41 -4.76 -14.34 -0.64
C TYR A 41 -3.49 -15.18 -0.69
N THR A 42 -2.35 -14.60 -0.28
CA THR A 42 -1.07 -15.30 -0.28
C THR A 42 -1.08 -16.49 0.65
N ILE A 43 -1.65 -16.37 1.85
CA ILE A 43 -1.77 -17.51 2.79
C ILE A 43 -2.62 -18.64 2.20
N LYS A 44 -3.73 -18.30 1.53
CA LYS A 44 -4.74 -19.32 1.19
C LYS A 44 -4.67 -19.84 -0.23
N VAL A 45 -4.31 -18.99 -1.19
CA VAL A 45 -4.45 -19.29 -2.62
C VAL A 45 -3.11 -19.54 -3.28
N GLU A 46 -2.11 -18.70 -2.99
CA GLU A 46 -0.80 -18.77 -3.62
C GLU A 46 0.31 -18.62 -2.56
N PRO A 47 0.58 -19.66 -1.78
CA PRO A 47 1.56 -19.61 -0.70
C PRO A 47 2.95 -19.19 -1.18
N MET A 48 3.48 -18.15 -0.58
CA MET A 48 4.80 -17.62 -0.87
C MET A 48 5.28 -16.79 0.32
N ASP A 49 6.55 -16.91 0.68
CA ASP A 49 7.14 -16.11 1.75
C ASP A 49 6.91 -14.63 1.48
N THR A 50 6.36 -13.97 2.47
CA THR A 50 5.91 -12.58 2.37
C THR A 50 6.49 -11.75 3.51
N MET A 51 6.98 -10.56 3.18
CA MET A 51 7.44 -9.59 4.17
C MET A 51 6.54 -8.35 4.15
N ILE A 52 6.06 -7.95 5.33
CA ILE A 52 5.44 -6.64 5.51
C ILE A 52 6.48 -5.72 6.14
N VAL A 53 6.79 -4.61 5.46
CA VAL A 53 7.72 -3.59 5.96
C VAL A 53 6.91 -2.41 6.48
N CYS A 54 7.03 -2.14 7.78
CA CYS A 54 6.43 -1.01 8.46
C CYS A 54 7.49 0.08 8.69
N PRO A 55 7.11 1.36 8.91
CA PRO A 55 8.09 2.44 9.07
C PRO A 55 9.09 2.24 10.22
N THR A 56 8.66 1.61 11.30
CA THR A 56 9.47 1.34 12.50
C THR A 56 9.13 -0.01 13.12
N MET A 57 10.00 -0.53 13.97
CA MET A 57 9.73 -1.75 14.75
C MET A 57 8.45 -1.64 15.60
N THR A 58 8.21 -0.48 16.22
CA THR A 58 6.99 -0.26 17.01
C THR A 58 5.74 -0.29 16.13
N ALA A 59 5.80 0.33 14.95
CA ALA A 59 4.71 0.26 13.97
C ALA A 59 4.46 -1.18 13.49
N GLY A 60 5.53 -1.94 13.25
CA GLY A 60 5.44 -3.36 12.87
C GLY A 60 4.78 -4.21 13.94
N ARG A 61 5.17 -4.03 15.21
CA ARG A 61 4.51 -4.70 16.34
C ARG A 61 3.02 -4.38 16.43
N ASP A 62 2.67 -3.11 16.28
CA ASP A 62 1.28 -2.63 16.33
C ASP A 62 0.47 -3.21 15.16
N PHE A 63 1.06 -3.23 13.96
CA PHE A 63 0.46 -3.82 12.77
C PHE A 63 0.19 -5.31 12.95
N SER A 64 1.15 -6.07 13.48
CA SER A 64 0.97 -7.48 13.81
C SER A 64 -0.27 -7.70 14.69
N ILE A 65 -0.30 -7.04 15.85
CA ILE A 65 -1.35 -7.24 16.84
C ILE A 65 -2.72 -6.75 16.35
N ARG A 66 -2.77 -5.58 15.71
CA ARG A 66 -4.04 -4.93 15.35
C ARG A 66 -4.60 -5.37 14.01
N ARG A 67 -3.76 -5.86 13.10
CA ARG A 67 -4.16 -6.23 11.75
C ARG A 67 -4.02 -7.73 11.49
N ILE A 68 -2.84 -8.31 11.67
CA ILE A 68 -2.58 -9.71 11.34
C ILE A 68 -3.24 -10.66 12.34
N ASP A 69 -3.07 -10.46 13.64
CA ASP A 69 -3.74 -11.28 14.64
C ASP A 69 -5.27 -11.13 14.57
N ARG A 70 -5.75 -9.95 14.14
CA ARG A 70 -7.17 -9.72 13.90
C ARG A 70 -7.66 -10.49 12.66
N LEU A 71 -6.90 -10.52 11.58
CA LEU A 71 -7.20 -11.33 10.41
C LEU A 71 -7.37 -12.80 10.79
N HIS A 72 -6.44 -13.36 11.56
CA HIS A 72 -6.51 -14.75 12.02
C HIS A 72 -7.76 -15.02 12.88
N ARG A 73 -8.10 -14.10 13.78
CA ARG A 73 -9.27 -14.26 14.68
C ARG A 73 -10.62 -14.13 13.96
N HIS A 74 -10.71 -13.28 12.94
CA HIS A 74 -11.98 -13.01 12.25
C HIS A 74 -12.19 -13.82 10.97
N SER A 75 -11.15 -14.47 10.47
CA SER A 75 -11.23 -15.38 9.32
C SER A 75 -10.85 -16.79 9.74
N GLU A 76 -11.84 -17.62 10.01
CA GLU A 76 -11.63 -19.02 10.40
C GLU A 76 -10.73 -19.76 9.41
N LYS A 77 -10.95 -19.53 8.09
CA LYS A 77 -10.16 -20.17 7.02
C LYS A 77 -8.68 -19.75 7.01
N ILE A 78 -8.38 -18.52 7.38
CA ILE A 78 -7.00 -18.02 7.45
C ILE A 78 -6.38 -18.40 8.79
N GLY A 79 -7.13 -18.26 9.89
CA GLY A 79 -6.67 -18.64 11.22
C GLY A 79 -6.31 -20.11 11.34
N ALA A 80 -7.07 -20.99 10.68
CA ALA A 80 -6.79 -22.43 10.64
C ALA A 80 -5.48 -22.78 9.90
N MET A 81 -4.92 -21.86 9.11
CA MET A 81 -3.63 -22.05 8.43
C MET A 81 -2.43 -21.70 9.33
N LEU A 82 -2.63 -20.94 10.41
CA LEU A 82 -1.56 -20.55 11.33
C LEU A 82 -1.08 -21.75 12.15
N MET A 83 0.24 -21.95 12.21
CA MET A 83 0.83 -22.95 13.09
C MET A 83 0.80 -22.48 14.53
N GLY A 84 0.38 -23.35 15.44
CA GLY A 84 0.37 -23.04 16.87
C GLY A 84 1.76 -23.13 17.52
N GLY A 85 1.90 -22.45 18.67
CA GLY A 85 3.11 -22.43 19.48
C GLY A 85 3.95 -21.16 19.33
N SER A 86 4.63 -20.76 20.40
CA SER A 86 5.41 -19.52 20.47
C SER A 86 6.54 -19.41 19.42
N ASP A 87 7.04 -20.55 18.97
CA ASP A 87 8.13 -20.61 17.98
C ASP A 87 7.63 -20.35 16.56
N HIS A 88 6.31 -20.53 16.33
CA HIS A 88 5.67 -20.41 15.02
C HIS A 88 4.75 -19.19 14.91
N ASP A 89 4.33 -18.62 16.04
CA ASP A 89 3.46 -17.45 16.10
C ASP A 89 4.01 -16.47 17.13
N ASN A 90 4.88 -15.60 16.70
CA ASN A 90 5.40 -14.49 17.50
C ASN A 90 4.97 -13.14 16.90
N LYS A 91 5.45 -12.03 17.44
CA LYS A 91 5.03 -10.69 17.01
C LYS A 91 5.49 -10.31 15.60
N PHE A 92 6.54 -10.92 15.11
CA PHE A 92 7.16 -10.54 13.83
C PHE A 92 7.16 -11.67 12.80
N ASP A 93 7.03 -12.92 13.23
CA ASP A 93 7.03 -14.07 12.34
C ASP A 93 5.78 -14.92 12.57
N LYS A 94 5.13 -15.30 11.50
CA LYS A 94 3.96 -16.18 11.47
C LYS A 94 4.20 -17.30 10.48
N HIS A 95 4.25 -18.53 10.97
CA HIS A 95 4.41 -19.73 10.16
C HIS A 95 3.06 -20.34 9.86
N TYR A 96 2.88 -20.78 8.62
CA TYR A 96 1.64 -21.39 8.18
C TYR A 96 1.85 -22.87 7.81
N ILE A 97 0.80 -23.70 7.98
CA ILE A 97 0.84 -25.15 7.73
C ILE A 97 1.21 -25.52 6.29
N ASN A 98 1.08 -24.61 5.34
CA ASN A 98 1.48 -24.78 3.94
C ASN A 98 2.96 -24.43 3.67
N GLY A 99 3.72 -24.15 4.70
CA GLY A 99 5.15 -23.79 4.63
C GLY A 99 5.45 -22.32 4.39
N MET A 100 4.42 -21.47 4.20
CA MET A 100 4.62 -20.03 4.05
C MET A 100 5.08 -19.39 5.36
N LEU A 101 6.02 -18.45 5.26
CA LEU A 101 6.44 -17.54 6.33
C LEU A 101 5.97 -16.12 6.02
N LEU A 102 5.26 -15.51 6.97
CA LEU A 102 4.99 -14.07 6.98
C LEU A 102 5.89 -13.39 8.00
N THR A 103 6.78 -12.51 7.53
CA THR A 103 7.66 -11.72 8.38
C THR A 103 7.19 -10.26 8.40
N ILE A 104 7.14 -9.65 9.58
CA ILE A 104 6.87 -8.22 9.77
C ILE A 104 8.17 -7.54 10.15
N SER A 105 8.60 -6.56 9.38
CA SER A 105 9.92 -5.97 9.43
C SER A 105 9.87 -4.44 9.32
N TRP A 106 11.03 -3.79 9.33
CA TRP A 106 11.20 -2.34 9.20
C TRP A 106 12.49 -2.02 8.43
N PRO A 107 12.64 -0.81 7.86
CA PRO A 107 13.75 -0.52 6.96
C PRO A 107 15.07 -0.33 7.70
N THR A 108 15.81 -1.44 7.83
CA THR A 108 17.21 -1.49 8.24
C THR A 108 18.03 -2.30 7.24
N PRO A 109 19.35 -2.08 7.14
CA PRO A 109 20.20 -2.87 6.24
C PRO A 109 20.07 -4.37 6.47
N THR A 110 20.02 -4.81 7.71
CA THR A 110 19.91 -6.23 8.08
C THR A 110 18.59 -6.84 7.62
N GLU A 111 17.47 -6.14 7.83
CA GLU A 111 16.14 -6.65 7.50
C GLU A 111 15.88 -6.65 5.98
N LEU A 112 16.37 -5.64 5.27
CA LEU A 112 16.22 -5.53 3.82
C LEU A 112 17.34 -6.21 3.03
N ALA A 113 18.26 -6.95 3.69
CA ALA A 113 19.36 -7.66 3.06
C ALA A 113 19.23 -9.19 3.20
N GLY A 114 19.85 -9.91 2.29
CA GLY A 114 20.27 -11.31 2.45
C GLY A 114 19.25 -12.41 2.22
N LYS A 115 17.93 -12.18 2.34
CA LYS A 115 16.93 -13.24 2.17
C LYS A 115 16.13 -13.06 0.87
N PRO A 116 16.01 -14.05 -0.03
CA PRO A 116 15.05 -14.00 -1.12
C PRO A 116 13.63 -14.12 -0.56
N ILE A 117 12.74 -13.20 -0.98
CA ILE A 117 11.35 -13.13 -0.53
C ILE A 117 10.49 -12.89 -1.76
N GLY A 118 9.44 -13.69 -1.95
CA GLY A 118 8.62 -13.61 -3.15
C GLY A 118 7.72 -12.39 -3.20
N ARG A 119 7.22 -11.96 -2.05
CA ARG A 119 6.31 -10.81 -1.95
C ARG A 119 6.72 -9.87 -0.83
N ILE A 120 6.79 -8.59 -1.14
CA ILE A 120 7.09 -7.55 -0.16
C ILE A 120 6.00 -6.49 -0.23
N VAL A 121 5.47 -6.13 0.93
CA VAL A 121 4.42 -5.11 1.09
C VAL A 121 4.90 -4.03 2.04
N MET A 122 5.03 -2.81 1.56
CA MET A 122 5.50 -1.66 2.32
C MET A 122 4.33 -0.74 2.66
N THR A 123 4.02 -0.60 3.93
CA THR A 123 2.91 0.24 4.41
C THR A 123 3.41 1.57 4.94
N ASP A 124 2.63 2.64 4.72
CA ASP A 124 3.00 4.00 5.14
C ASP A 124 4.40 4.42 4.65
N PHE A 125 4.70 4.16 3.38
CA PHE A 125 6.03 4.33 2.79
C PHE A 125 6.66 5.71 3.04
N ASP A 126 5.88 6.78 2.98
CA ASP A 126 6.39 8.14 3.21
C ASP A 126 6.90 8.38 4.65
N ARG A 127 6.55 7.51 5.58
CA ARG A 127 7.05 7.56 6.97
C ARG A 127 8.36 6.79 7.15
N MET A 128 8.81 6.08 6.12
CA MET A 128 10.09 5.39 6.13
C MET A 128 11.25 6.36 5.89
N PRO A 129 12.48 6.02 6.32
CA PRO A 129 13.67 6.74 5.86
C PRO A 129 13.83 6.56 4.35
N MET A 130 14.12 7.63 3.64
CA MET A 130 14.32 7.56 2.18
C MET A 130 15.69 7.03 1.78
N ASP A 131 16.59 6.92 2.74
CA ASP A 131 17.88 6.24 2.63
C ASP A 131 18.08 5.32 3.84
N VAL A 132 18.38 4.07 3.59
CA VAL A 132 18.58 3.04 4.61
C VAL A 132 20.08 2.93 4.90
N ALA A 133 20.57 3.77 5.83
CA ALA A 133 21.95 3.78 6.31
C ALA A 133 23.02 3.88 5.19
N GLY A 134 22.74 4.58 4.12
CA GLY A 134 23.62 4.76 2.97
C GLY A 134 23.48 3.70 1.86
N ASP A 135 22.65 2.69 2.04
CA ASP A 135 22.42 1.63 1.04
C ASP A 135 21.35 2.03 -0.02
N GLY A 136 20.67 3.15 0.20
CA GLY A 136 19.71 3.71 -0.74
C GLY A 136 18.24 3.56 -0.33
N ASN A 137 17.34 3.74 -1.30
CA ASN A 137 15.90 3.78 -1.08
C ASN A 137 15.36 2.41 -0.62
N PRO A 138 14.52 2.36 0.43
CA PRO A 138 13.99 1.11 0.97
C PRO A 138 13.18 0.29 -0.05
N TYR A 139 12.46 0.93 -0.97
CA TYR A 139 11.73 0.23 -2.02
C TYR A 139 12.68 -0.49 -2.99
N ASP A 140 13.75 0.16 -3.40
CA ASP A 140 14.72 -0.42 -4.33
C ASP A 140 15.51 -1.57 -3.67
N LEU A 141 15.83 -1.44 -2.38
CA LEU A 141 16.43 -2.53 -1.60
C LEU A 141 15.48 -3.73 -1.47
N ALA A 142 14.22 -3.47 -1.13
CA ALA A 142 13.19 -4.49 -1.04
C ALA A 142 12.97 -5.21 -2.37
N SER A 143 12.81 -4.48 -3.46
CA SER A 143 12.57 -5.05 -4.80
C SER A 143 13.68 -5.97 -5.27
N LYS A 144 14.94 -5.73 -4.87
CA LYS A 144 16.06 -6.64 -5.16
C LYS A 144 15.88 -8.02 -4.51
N ARG A 145 15.09 -8.14 -3.43
CA ARG A 145 14.85 -9.43 -2.75
C ARG A 145 13.88 -10.32 -3.50
N THR A 146 13.02 -9.72 -4.32
CA THR A 146 12.00 -10.45 -5.06
C THR A 146 12.48 -10.98 -6.41
N THR A 147 13.62 -10.54 -6.91
CA THR A 147 14.12 -10.82 -8.28
C THR A 147 14.25 -12.31 -8.62
N THR A 148 14.61 -13.17 -7.65
CA THR A 148 14.73 -14.62 -7.85
C THR A 148 13.40 -15.31 -8.18
N PHE A 149 12.27 -14.67 -7.88
CA PHE A 149 10.94 -15.24 -8.12
C PHE A 149 10.40 -14.93 -9.52
N GLY A 150 11.14 -14.16 -10.33
CA GLY A 150 10.77 -13.84 -11.72
C GLY A 150 9.39 -13.20 -11.81
N SER A 151 8.49 -13.73 -12.63
CA SER A 151 7.13 -13.19 -12.82
C SER A 151 6.18 -13.41 -11.64
N TYR A 152 6.60 -14.16 -10.62
CA TYR A 152 5.83 -14.33 -9.37
C TYR A 152 6.17 -13.26 -8.33
N ALA A 153 7.26 -12.53 -8.56
CA ALA A 153 7.71 -11.47 -7.68
C ALA A 153 6.75 -10.29 -7.64
N MET A 154 6.50 -9.73 -6.45
CA MET A 154 5.75 -8.49 -6.32
C MET A 154 6.27 -7.66 -5.14
N THR A 155 6.52 -6.38 -5.40
CA THR A 155 6.81 -5.38 -4.37
C THR A 155 5.72 -4.31 -4.41
N LEU A 156 4.85 -4.30 -3.40
CA LEU A 156 3.80 -3.30 -3.23
C LEU A 156 4.26 -2.23 -2.25
N ALA A 157 4.10 -0.95 -2.60
CA ALA A 157 4.23 0.16 -1.67
C ALA A 157 2.96 0.99 -1.64
N GLU A 158 2.45 1.29 -0.44
CA GLU A 158 1.33 2.20 -0.26
C GLU A 158 1.64 3.32 0.72
N SER A 159 1.13 4.49 0.45
CA SER A 159 1.19 5.62 1.37
C SER A 159 0.17 6.71 1.06
N SER A 160 -0.11 7.53 2.06
CA SER A 160 -0.63 8.88 1.84
C SER A 160 0.56 9.82 1.62
N PRO A 161 0.55 10.66 0.56
CA PRO A 161 1.64 11.59 0.31
C PRO A 161 1.86 12.53 1.50
N SER A 162 3.09 12.62 1.96
CA SER A 162 3.46 13.49 3.09
C SER A 162 4.77 14.24 2.91
N LYS A 163 5.50 13.96 1.83
CA LYS A 163 6.76 14.64 1.53
C LYS A 163 6.50 15.98 0.84
N PRO A 164 7.29 17.03 1.13
CA PRO A 164 7.12 18.33 0.49
C PRO A 164 7.43 18.29 -1.00
N VAL A 165 6.67 19.03 -1.79
CA VAL A 165 6.96 19.26 -3.21
C VAL A 165 8.22 20.12 -3.32
N THR A 166 9.18 19.68 -4.14
CA THR A 166 10.48 20.35 -4.29
C THR A 166 10.44 21.53 -5.26
N ASP A 167 9.52 21.52 -6.22
CA ASP A 167 9.29 22.60 -7.16
C ASP A 167 7.81 23.02 -7.16
N ILE A 168 7.52 24.13 -6.53
CA ILE A 168 6.17 24.71 -6.43
C ILE A 168 5.65 25.32 -7.74
N LYS A 169 6.54 25.55 -8.72
CA LYS A 169 6.19 26.06 -10.05
C LYS A 169 6.06 24.95 -11.10
N TRP A 170 6.19 23.69 -10.65
CA TRP A 170 6.12 22.55 -11.53
C TRP A 170 4.78 22.47 -12.27
N ILE A 171 4.87 22.14 -13.55
CA ILE A 171 3.72 21.88 -14.42
C ILE A 171 3.88 20.45 -14.97
N PRO A 172 2.82 19.61 -14.93
CA PRO A 172 2.90 18.25 -15.43
C PRO A 172 3.26 18.22 -16.92
N ARG A 173 4.23 17.37 -17.27
CA ARG A 173 4.68 17.17 -18.67
C ARG A 173 3.88 16.08 -19.37
N THR A 174 3.34 15.15 -18.61
CA THR A 174 2.50 14.05 -19.09
C THR A 174 1.21 14.01 -18.27
N PRO A 175 0.10 13.48 -18.82
CA PRO A 175 -1.10 13.25 -18.04
C PRO A 175 -0.80 12.44 -16.78
N HIS A 176 -1.42 12.79 -15.66
CA HIS A 176 -1.33 12.12 -14.38
C HIS A 176 0.04 12.19 -13.66
N GLU A 177 1.01 12.89 -14.22
CA GLU A 177 2.28 13.08 -13.54
C GLU A 177 2.07 13.77 -12.18
N ALA A 178 2.69 13.26 -11.12
CA ALA A 178 2.67 13.86 -9.81
C ALA A 178 3.79 14.91 -9.67
N PRO A 179 3.63 15.93 -8.80
CA PRO A 179 4.68 16.92 -8.58
C PRO A 179 5.96 16.26 -8.04
N PRO A 180 7.14 16.82 -8.35
CA PRO A 180 8.41 16.29 -7.91
C PRO A 180 8.55 16.40 -6.39
N CYS A 181 8.70 15.27 -5.75
CA CYS A 181 9.00 15.14 -4.33
C CYS A 181 9.65 13.79 -4.09
N GLU A 182 10.12 13.56 -2.88
CA GLU A 182 10.54 12.23 -2.44
C GLU A 182 9.33 11.35 -2.08
N GLY A 183 9.60 10.10 -1.73
CA GLY A 183 8.60 9.19 -1.20
C GLY A 183 7.70 8.57 -2.24
N ILE A 184 6.44 8.34 -1.87
CA ILE A 184 5.50 7.56 -2.66
C ILE A 184 5.17 8.19 -4.02
N LEU A 185 5.15 9.52 -4.14
CA LEU A 185 4.90 10.20 -5.41
C LEU A 185 6.07 10.04 -6.38
N ALA A 186 7.32 9.98 -5.88
CA ALA A 186 8.47 9.66 -6.70
C ALA A 186 8.36 8.24 -7.27
N LEU A 187 7.94 7.27 -6.44
CA LEU A 187 7.70 5.90 -6.91
C LEU A 187 6.54 5.84 -7.91
N TYR A 188 5.44 6.53 -7.65
CA TYR A 188 4.31 6.64 -8.57
C TYR A 188 4.73 7.17 -9.95
N ASN A 189 5.58 8.20 -10.00
CA ASN A 189 6.08 8.74 -11.25
C ASN A 189 7.00 7.77 -12.04
N ARG A 190 7.54 6.75 -11.39
CA ARG A 190 8.32 5.67 -12.05
C ARG A 190 7.42 4.63 -12.74
N GLY A 191 6.14 4.57 -12.36
CA GLY A 191 5.15 3.63 -12.88
C GLY A 191 4.36 4.18 -14.07
N ASP A 192 3.28 3.50 -14.38
CA ASP A 192 2.36 3.83 -15.49
C ASP A 192 1.36 4.94 -15.16
N LYS A 193 1.38 5.45 -13.93
CA LYS A 193 0.65 6.65 -13.47
C LYS A 193 -0.86 6.55 -13.65
N ARG A 194 -1.46 5.42 -13.31
CA ARG A 194 -2.92 5.25 -13.34
C ARG A 194 -3.59 6.14 -12.32
N ARG A 195 -4.82 6.59 -12.67
CA ARG A 195 -5.69 7.32 -11.77
C ARG A 195 -7.10 6.78 -11.84
N TRP A 196 -7.82 6.95 -10.74
CA TRP A 196 -9.21 6.59 -10.68
C TRP A 196 -10.08 7.66 -11.36
N TYR A 197 -10.93 7.23 -12.29
CA TYR A 197 -11.94 8.05 -12.96
C TYR A 197 -13.34 7.59 -12.58
N TRP A 198 -14.22 8.53 -12.41
CA TRP A 198 -15.62 8.29 -12.12
C TRP A 198 -16.47 8.43 -13.39
N PRO A 199 -17.47 7.54 -13.62
CA PRO A 199 -18.44 7.75 -14.66
C PRO A 199 -19.42 8.85 -14.22
N CYS A 200 -19.66 9.83 -15.08
CA CYS A 200 -20.67 10.86 -14.84
C CYS A 200 -22.06 10.22 -14.80
N PRO A 201 -22.87 10.44 -13.75
CA PRO A 201 -24.20 9.83 -13.64
C PRO A 201 -25.20 10.35 -14.68
N LYS A 202 -24.92 11.48 -15.36
CA LYS A 202 -25.80 12.06 -16.38
C LYS A 202 -25.45 11.61 -17.80
N CYS A 203 -24.18 11.56 -18.16
CA CYS A 203 -23.74 11.30 -19.53
C CYS A 203 -22.80 10.11 -19.68
N SER A 204 -22.44 9.45 -18.59
CA SER A 204 -21.49 8.33 -18.53
C SER A 204 -20.06 8.63 -19.00
N SER A 205 -19.72 9.86 -19.31
CA SER A 205 -18.35 10.27 -19.58
C SER A 205 -17.50 10.14 -18.33
N TYR A 206 -16.28 9.65 -18.48
CA TYR A 206 -15.36 9.51 -17.36
C TYR A 206 -14.67 10.84 -17.03
N PHE A 207 -14.53 11.14 -15.73
CA PHE A 207 -13.80 12.31 -15.24
C PHE A 207 -13.01 11.98 -13.98
N GLU A 208 -11.92 12.69 -13.78
CA GLU A 208 -11.16 12.65 -12.52
C GLU A 208 -11.84 13.62 -11.54
N GLY A 209 -12.31 13.09 -10.40
CA GLY A 209 -12.89 13.93 -9.35
C GLY A 209 -11.79 14.77 -8.67
N ARG A 210 -11.87 16.09 -8.88
CA ARG A 210 -10.95 17.05 -8.26
C ARG A 210 -11.70 17.97 -7.32
N PHE A 211 -11.02 18.39 -6.26
CA PHE A 211 -11.62 19.27 -5.26
C PHE A 211 -12.13 20.59 -5.86
N GLU A 212 -11.43 21.12 -6.87
CA GLU A 212 -11.80 22.35 -7.58
C GLU A 212 -13.09 22.23 -8.38
N MET A 213 -13.55 21.01 -8.64
CA MET A 213 -14.83 20.75 -9.31
C MET A 213 -16.03 20.80 -8.37
N LEU A 214 -15.79 20.82 -7.06
CA LEU A 214 -16.86 20.94 -6.08
C LEU A 214 -17.35 22.39 -6.04
N THR A 215 -18.64 22.56 -6.23
CA THR A 215 -19.33 23.83 -6.05
C THR A 215 -20.16 23.80 -4.78
N TYR A 216 -20.21 24.91 -4.07
CA TYR A 216 -21.00 25.06 -2.86
C TYR A 216 -21.47 26.51 -2.69
N GLU A 217 -22.58 26.68 -2.01
CA GLU A 217 -23.09 27.99 -1.63
C GLU A 217 -22.52 28.39 -0.26
N ARG A 218 -22.02 29.61 -0.16
CA ARG A 218 -21.52 30.17 1.10
C ARG A 218 -22.17 31.53 1.36
N ARG A 219 -22.91 31.61 2.45
CA ARG A 219 -23.45 32.86 2.99
C ARG A 219 -22.78 33.18 4.30
N ALA A 220 -22.71 34.45 4.67
CA ALA A 220 -21.97 34.91 5.82
C ALA A 220 -22.47 34.37 7.19
N ASP A 221 -23.73 33.94 7.22
CA ASP A 221 -24.47 33.46 8.39
C ASP A 221 -24.55 31.93 8.51
N GLN A 222 -24.01 31.21 7.52
CA GLN A 222 -24.07 29.74 7.48
C GLN A 222 -22.98 29.08 8.31
N THR A 223 -23.35 27.99 8.98
CA THR A 223 -22.41 27.06 9.63
C THR A 223 -21.70 26.18 8.58
N ASN A 224 -20.55 25.59 8.95
CA ASN A 224 -19.85 24.66 8.07
C ASN A 224 -20.70 23.43 7.71
N LEU A 225 -21.62 23.03 8.58
CA LEU A 225 -22.54 21.91 8.30
C LEU A 225 -23.52 22.29 7.19
N GLU A 226 -24.19 23.44 7.29
CA GLU A 226 -25.11 23.95 6.27
C GLU A 226 -24.42 24.18 4.92
N ILE A 227 -23.16 24.66 4.93
CA ILE A 227 -22.35 24.77 3.70
C ILE A 227 -22.10 23.39 3.09
N SER A 228 -21.77 22.39 3.92
CA SER A 228 -21.49 21.03 3.43
C SER A 228 -22.70 20.36 2.76
N GLU A 229 -23.91 20.72 3.14
CA GLU A 229 -25.16 20.23 2.52
C GLU A 229 -25.40 20.81 1.13
N THR A 230 -24.74 21.91 0.77
CA THR A 230 -24.86 22.57 -0.56
C THR A 230 -23.80 22.10 -1.55
N VAL A 231 -22.84 21.26 -1.13
CA VAL A 231 -21.77 20.77 -2.00
C VAL A 231 -22.34 19.90 -3.13
N ARG A 232 -21.94 20.22 -4.35
CA ARG A 232 -22.37 19.54 -5.60
C ARG A 232 -21.17 19.25 -6.48
#